data_a544521a48216f06f259e496b36cc072
#
_entry.id   a544521a48216f06f259e496b36cc072
#
_cell.length_a   1.000
_cell.length_b   1.000
_cell.length_c   1.000
_cell.angle_alpha   90.00
_cell.angle_beta   90.00
_cell.angle_gamma   90.00
#
_symmetry.space_group_name_H-M   'P 1'
#
loop_
_entity.id
_entity.type
_entity.pdbx_description
1 polymer ?
#
loop_
_entity_poly.entity_id
_entity_poly.type
_entity_poly.pdbx_seq_one_letter_code
_entity_poly.pdbx_strand_id
1 'polypeptide(L)'
;MFENLSEKLEKSFKLLKGQGTITEINVAETLKEIRRALLDADVNFKTAKTFTETVKAKAMGQEVLSAVKPQQMMVKIVHDELTELMGGQTTDINIKGDPAIILIAGLQGSGKTTFTGKLAHHLKTKRSKNPILVAADVYRP
;
A
#
# COMPACT_ATOMS: atom_id res chain seq x y z
N MET A 1 8.68 -9.44 -2.96
CA MET A 1 8.90 -7.99 -2.66
C MET A 1 8.01 -7.52 -1.50
N PHE A 2 6.69 -7.71 -1.54
CA PHE A 2 5.79 -7.28 -0.47
C PHE A 2 5.88 -8.11 0.82
N GLU A 3 6.26 -9.38 0.77
CA GLU A 3 6.47 -10.24 1.95
C GLU A 3 7.51 -9.62 2.90
N ASN A 4 8.64 -9.15 2.36
CA ASN A 4 9.68 -8.50 3.15
C ASN A 4 9.21 -7.20 3.83
N LEU A 5 8.40 -6.37 3.15
CA LEU A 5 7.82 -5.16 3.72
C LEU A 5 6.82 -5.51 4.83
N SER A 6 5.92 -6.47 4.60
CA SER A 6 4.95 -6.94 5.60
C SER A 6 5.62 -7.47 6.85
N GLU A 7 6.65 -8.32 6.71
CA GLU A 7 7.43 -8.84 7.85
C GLU A 7 8.13 -7.73 8.65
N LYS A 8 8.69 -6.73 7.96
CA LYS A 8 9.35 -5.59 8.63
C LYS A 8 8.35 -4.72 9.38
N LEU A 9 7.16 -4.48 8.80
CA LEU A 9 6.08 -3.76 9.48
C LEU A 9 5.58 -4.53 10.70
N GLU A 10 5.37 -5.84 10.59
CA GLU A 10 4.98 -6.68 11.74
C GLU A 10 6.03 -6.66 12.86
N LYS A 11 7.32 -6.72 12.52
CA LYS A 11 8.41 -6.60 13.52
C LYS A 11 8.36 -5.24 14.21
N SER A 12 8.13 -4.16 13.47
CA SER A 12 8.01 -2.81 14.03
C SER A 12 6.84 -2.71 15.03
N PHE A 13 5.72 -3.34 14.74
CA PHE A 13 4.58 -3.38 15.68
C PHE A 13 4.82 -4.27 16.90
N LYS A 14 5.70 -5.26 16.81
CA LYS A 14 6.08 -6.08 17.98
C LYS A 14 6.80 -5.28 19.05
N LEU A 15 7.46 -4.16 18.69
CA LEU A 15 8.08 -3.26 19.67
C LEU A 15 7.05 -2.62 20.62
N LEU A 16 5.80 -2.48 20.17
CA LEU A 16 4.69 -1.98 20.99
C LEU A 16 3.97 -3.07 21.77
N LYS A 17 4.27 -4.36 21.50
CA LYS A 17 3.59 -5.49 22.13
C LYS A 17 4.06 -5.63 23.57
N GLY A 18 3.11 -5.61 24.50
CA GLY A 18 3.38 -5.74 25.94
C GLY A 18 3.59 -4.40 26.65
N GLN A 19 3.57 -3.28 25.96
CA GLN A 19 3.57 -1.96 26.58
C GLN A 19 2.13 -1.55 26.88
N GLY A 20 1.81 -1.38 28.15
CA GLY A 20 0.45 -1.02 28.61
C GLY A 20 0.01 0.38 28.20
N THR A 21 0.97 1.25 27.83
CA THR A 21 0.73 2.63 27.38
C THR A 21 1.59 2.96 26.20
N ILE A 22 1.04 3.76 25.28
CA ILE A 22 1.82 4.37 24.18
C ILE A 22 2.47 5.64 24.72
N THR A 23 3.78 5.73 24.55
CA THR A 23 4.56 6.92 24.86
C THR A 23 5.14 7.52 23.59
N GLU A 24 5.50 8.80 23.62
CA GLU A 24 6.13 9.44 22.47
C GLU A 24 7.41 8.74 22.03
N ILE A 25 8.17 8.20 22.97
CA ILE A 25 9.44 7.50 22.71
C ILE A 25 9.19 6.22 21.91
N ASN A 26 8.29 5.35 22.35
CA ASN A 26 8.03 4.08 21.66
C ASN A 26 7.30 4.27 20.32
N VAL A 27 6.48 5.32 20.18
CA VAL A 27 5.94 5.72 18.87
C VAL A 27 7.06 6.16 17.94
N ALA A 28 7.98 7.00 18.40
CA ALA A 28 9.09 7.48 17.58
C ALA A 28 10.00 6.34 17.10
N GLU A 29 10.32 5.38 17.98
CA GLU A 29 11.09 4.18 17.61
C GLU A 29 10.36 3.33 16.56
N THR A 30 9.09 3.05 16.78
CA THR A 30 8.27 2.28 15.83
C THR A 30 8.20 2.97 14.48
N LEU A 31 7.99 4.28 14.43
CA LEU A 31 7.93 5.06 13.19
C LEU A 31 9.27 5.13 12.47
N LYS A 32 10.38 5.12 13.21
CA LYS A 32 11.73 5.04 12.62
C LYS A 32 11.92 3.73 11.86
N GLU A 33 11.50 2.60 12.46
CA GLU A 33 11.58 1.30 11.80
C GLU A 33 10.61 1.19 10.61
N ILE A 34 9.39 1.71 10.73
CA ILE A 34 8.43 1.78 9.61
C ILE A 34 9.01 2.60 8.45
N ARG A 35 9.60 3.78 8.74
CA ARG A 35 10.25 4.60 7.70
C ARG A 35 11.37 3.84 7.00
N ARG A 36 12.20 3.15 7.77
CA ARG A 36 13.28 2.32 7.23
C ARG A 36 12.74 1.21 6.33
N ALA A 37 11.69 0.51 6.76
CA ALA A 37 11.05 -0.53 5.96
C ALA A 37 10.49 -0.01 4.63
N LEU A 38 9.90 1.20 4.64
CA LEU A 38 9.41 1.86 3.42
C LEU A 38 10.55 2.23 2.48
N LEU A 39 11.67 2.79 3.01
CA LEU A 39 12.85 3.13 2.20
C LEU A 39 13.52 1.88 1.61
N ASP A 40 13.61 0.80 2.38
CA ASP A 40 14.12 -0.50 1.91
C ASP A 40 13.23 -1.14 0.82
N ALA A 41 11.97 -0.71 0.72
CA ALA A 41 11.02 -1.07 -0.31
C ALA A 41 10.96 -0.06 -1.47
N ASP A 42 12.01 0.77 -1.62
CA ASP A 42 12.16 1.79 -2.68
C ASP A 42 11.09 2.90 -2.67
N VAL A 43 10.42 3.13 -1.53
CA VAL A 43 9.51 4.28 -1.39
C VAL A 43 10.31 5.57 -1.34
N ASN A 44 9.88 6.58 -2.08
CA ASN A 44 10.53 7.89 -2.10
C ASN A 44 10.69 8.46 -0.69
N PHE A 45 11.87 9.01 -0.37
CA PHE A 45 12.20 9.54 0.95
C PHE A 45 11.20 10.59 1.45
N LYS A 46 10.80 11.53 0.59
CA LYS A 46 9.84 12.59 0.96
C LYS A 46 8.49 11.98 1.32
N THR A 47 8.02 11.00 0.53
CA THR A 47 6.77 10.28 0.78
C THR A 47 6.82 9.50 2.10
N ALA A 48 7.89 8.73 2.34
CA ALA A 48 8.08 7.99 3.57
C ALA A 48 8.17 8.90 4.81
N LYS A 49 8.82 10.07 4.68
CA LYS A 49 8.90 11.09 5.72
C LYS A 49 7.51 11.66 6.04
N THR A 50 6.80 12.17 5.04
CA THR A 50 5.45 12.75 5.22
C THR A 50 4.50 11.72 5.84
N PHE A 51 4.50 10.49 5.34
CA PHE A 51 3.72 9.39 5.89
C PHE A 51 3.96 9.19 7.39
N THR A 52 5.23 9.05 7.80
CA THR A 52 5.55 8.83 9.22
C THR A 52 5.24 10.04 10.11
N GLU A 53 5.32 11.26 9.58
CA GLU A 53 4.91 12.48 10.30
C GLU A 53 3.39 12.53 10.52
N THR A 54 2.61 12.17 9.51
CA THR A 54 1.15 12.07 9.60
C THR A 54 0.72 11.00 10.60
N VAL A 55 1.34 9.80 10.52
CA VAL A 55 1.06 8.73 11.49
C VAL A 55 1.42 9.15 12.90
N LYS A 56 2.58 9.85 13.10
CA LYS A 56 2.98 10.39 14.42
C LYS A 56 1.91 11.33 14.98
N ALA A 57 1.46 12.29 14.19
CA ALA A 57 0.46 13.26 14.63
C ALA A 57 -0.85 12.57 15.06
N LYS A 58 -1.33 11.58 14.31
CA LYS A 58 -2.53 10.80 14.65
C LYS A 58 -2.32 9.89 15.87
N ALA A 59 -1.16 9.24 15.98
CA ALA A 59 -0.83 8.36 17.09
C ALA A 59 -0.69 9.09 18.43
N MET A 60 -0.32 10.36 18.42
CA MET A 60 -0.21 11.19 19.61
C MET A 60 -1.53 11.87 19.99
N GLY A 61 -2.62 11.62 19.27
CA GLY A 61 -3.95 12.12 19.61
C GLY A 61 -4.49 11.50 20.91
N GLN A 62 -5.34 12.23 21.62
CA GLN A 62 -5.91 11.79 22.91
C GLN A 62 -6.68 10.48 22.81
N GLU A 63 -7.35 10.21 21.70
CA GLU A 63 -8.09 8.96 21.47
C GLU A 63 -7.19 7.73 21.51
N VAL A 64 -5.95 7.85 21.04
CA VAL A 64 -4.97 6.75 21.03
C VAL A 64 -4.35 6.56 22.41
N LEU A 65 -4.00 7.66 23.06
CA LEU A 65 -3.38 7.64 24.40
C LEU A 65 -4.32 7.08 25.47
N SER A 66 -5.63 7.25 25.30
CA SER A 66 -6.67 6.75 26.21
C SER A 66 -7.29 5.41 25.79
N ALA A 67 -6.86 4.85 24.65
CA ALA A 67 -7.43 3.61 24.13
C ALA A 67 -7.11 2.40 25.03
N VAL A 68 -8.09 1.50 25.20
CA VAL A 68 -7.92 0.24 25.93
C VAL A 68 -6.88 -0.68 25.28
N LYS A 69 -6.68 -0.54 23.96
CA LYS A 69 -5.69 -1.31 23.17
C LYS A 69 -4.89 -0.38 22.26
N PRO A 70 -3.95 0.40 22.80
CA PRO A 70 -3.22 1.42 22.04
C PRO A 70 -2.45 0.86 20.85
N GLN A 71 -1.89 -0.36 20.99
CA GLN A 71 -1.19 -1.06 19.91
C GLN A 71 -2.09 -1.32 18.69
N GLN A 72 -3.32 -1.82 18.93
CA GLN A 72 -4.26 -2.09 17.82
C GLN A 72 -4.67 -0.80 17.11
N MET A 73 -4.81 0.29 17.88
CA MET A 73 -5.10 1.60 17.32
C MET A 73 -3.94 2.10 16.45
N MET A 74 -2.69 1.91 16.88
CA MET A 74 -1.51 2.26 16.08
C MET A 74 -1.45 1.47 14.76
N VAL A 75 -1.72 0.16 14.80
CA VAL A 75 -1.79 -0.66 13.57
C VAL A 75 -2.89 -0.15 12.64
N LYS A 76 -4.06 0.19 13.18
CA LYS A 76 -5.16 0.77 12.40
C LYS A 76 -4.76 2.08 11.76
N ILE A 77 -4.15 3.01 12.49
CA ILE A 77 -3.70 4.30 11.95
C ILE A 77 -2.73 4.08 10.79
N VAL A 78 -1.74 3.20 10.94
CA VAL A 78 -0.78 2.90 9.87
C VAL A 78 -1.47 2.28 8.65
N HIS A 79 -2.41 1.36 8.87
CA HIS A 79 -3.21 0.75 7.79
C HIS A 79 -4.02 1.81 7.04
N ASP A 80 -4.72 2.67 7.75
CA ASP A 80 -5.57 3.70 7.17
C ASP A 80 -4.74 4.72 6.38
N GLU A 81 -3.57 5.12 6.90
CA GLU A 81 -2.64 6.01 6.20
C GLU A 81 -2.00 5.35 4.96
N LEU A 82 -1.69 4.05 5.01
CA LEU A 82 -1.22 3.32 3.82
C LEU A 82 -2.33 3.24 2.76
N THR A 83 -3.56 3.02 3.18
CA THR A 83 -4.72 3.01 2.27
C THR A 83 -4.90 4.37 1.60
N GLU A 84 -4.81 5.45 2.37
CA GLU A 84 -4.88 6.83 1.85
C GLU A 84 -3.73 7.12 0.87
N LEU A 85 -2.51 6.73 1.22
CA LEU A 85 -1.33 6.87 0.36
C LEU A 85 -1.48 6.12 -0.97
N MET A 86 -2.20 4.99 -0.98
CA MET A 86 -2.50 4.21 -2.18
C MET A 86 -3.70 4.76 -2.99
N GLY A 87 -4.29 5.88 -2.57
CA GLY A 87 -5.38 6.56 -3.26
C GLY A 87 -6.73 6.54 -2.54
N GLY A 88 -6.85 5.84 -1.39
CA GLY A 88 -8.01 5.87 -0.48
C GLY A 88 -9.28 5.22 -1.04
N GLN A 89 -9.63 5.50 -2.28
CA GLN A 89 -10.88 5.03 -2.90
C GLN A 89 -10.64 4.28 -4.21
N THR A 90 -11.50 3.31 -4.48
CA THR A 90 -11.53 2.63 -5.77
C THR A 90 -12.02 3.59 -6.84
N THR A 91 -11.22 3.83 -7.86
CA THR A 91 -11.61 4.62 -9.04
C THR A 91 -11.97 3.74 -10.21
N ASP A 92 -12.97 4.14 -10.96
CA ASP A 92 -13.33 3.47 -12.19
C ASP A 92 -12.27 3.68 -13.29
N ILE A 93 -12.06 2.62 -14.08
CA ILE A 93 -11.17 2.71 -15.23
C ILE A 93 -11.81 3.61 -16.29
N ASN A 94 -11.14 4.70 -16.62
CA ASN A 94 -11.59 5.62 -17.64
C ASN A 94 -11.21 5.09 -19.03
N ILE A 95 -12.15 4.42 -19.69
CA ILE A 95 -11.98 3.85 -21.02
C ILE A 95 -12.47 4.87 -22.06
N LYS A 96 -11.55 5.57 -22.70
CA LYS A 96 -11.83 6.53 -23.77
C LYS A 96 -11.17 6.08 -25.06
N GLY A 97 -11.83 6.38 -26.17
CA GLY A 97 -11.35 6.05 -27.52
C GLY A 97 -12.15 4.94 -28.19
N ASP A 98 -12.07 4.90 -29.51
CA ASP A 98 -12.66 3.88 -30.36
C ASP A 98 -11.66 3.47 -31.47
N PRO A 99 -10.88 2.39 -31.23
CA PRO A 99 -10.84 1.55 -30.02
C PRO A 99 -10.14 2.23 -28.84
N ALA A 100 -10.56 1.88 -27.61
CA ALA A 100 -9.83 2.25 -26.40
C ALA A 100 -8.60 1.36 -26.23
N ILE A 101 -7.42 1.96 -26.07
CA ILE A 101 -6.14 1.24 -25.95
C ILE A 101 -5.64 1.36 -24.53
N ILE A 102 -5.34 0.20 -23.88
CA ILE A 102 -4.75 0.12 -22.55
C ILE A 102 -3.39 -0.57 -22.67
N LEU A 103 -2.32 0.15 -22.34
CA LEU A 103 -0.97 -0.40 -22.29
C LEU A 103 -0.64 -0.86 -20.85
N ILE A 104 -0.30 -2.15 -20.69
CA ILE A 104 0.18 -2.70 -19.43
C ILE A 104 1.70 -2.86 -19.51
N ALA A 105 2.42 -2.03 -18.76
CA ALA A 105 3.87 -2.02 -18.70
C ALA A 105 4.37 -2.40 -17.30
N GLY A 106 5.60 -2.93 -17.22
CA GLY A 106 6.25 -3.29 -15.94
C GLY A 106 7.43 -4.22 -16.14
N LEU A 107 8.18 -4.46 -15.06
CA LEU A 107 9.35 -5.33 -15.05
C LEU A 107 8.97 -6.81 -15.25
N GLN A 108 9.97 -7.63 -15.55
CA GLN A 108 9.80 -9.08 -15.67
C GLN A 108 9.31 -9.66 -14.34
N GLY A 109 8.34 -10.61 -14.40
CA GLY A 109 7.76 -11.21 -13.20
C GLY A 109 6.75 -10.32 -12.42
N SER A 110 6.49 -9.09 -12.86
CA SER A 110 5.57 -8.16 -12.18
C SER A 110 4.07 -8.50 -12.33
N GLY A 111 3.73 -9.60 -13.01
CA GLY A 111 2.36 -10.06 -13.14
C GLY A 111 1.55 -9.42 -14.29
N LYS A 112 2.20 -8.73 -15.25
CA LYS A 112 1.52 -8.07 -16.38
C LYS A 112 0.49 -8.95 -17.09
N THR A 113 0.91 -10.15 -17.50
CA THR A 113 0.04 -11.09 -18.23
C THR A 113 -1.17 -11.51 -17.40
N THR A 114 -0.93 -11.86 -16.12
CA THR A 114 -1.99 -12.24 -15.19
C THR A 114 -2.96 -11.08 -14.95
N PHE A 115 -2.44 -9.87 -14.76
CA PHE A 115 -3.26 -8.67 -14.59
C PHE A 115 -4.08 -8.38 -15.84
N THR A 116 -3.46 -8.44 -17.03
CA THR A 116 -4.13 -8.21 -18.31
C THR A 116 -5.30 -9.16 -18.51
N GLY A 117 -5.12 -10.46 -18.23
CA GLY A 117 -6.20 -11.45 -18.31
C GLY A 117 -7.35 -11.17 -17.34
N LYS A 118 -7.02 -10.83 -16.08
CA LYS A 118 -8.03 -10.46 -15.07
C LYS A 118 -8.77 -9.18 -15.44
N LEU A 119 -8.06 -8.18 -15.94
CA LEU A 119 -8.67 -6.92 -16.40
C LEU A 119 -9.62 -7.16 -17.57
N ALA A 120 -9.20 -7.93 -18.57
CA ALA A 120 -10.05 -8.28 -19.73
C ALA A 120 -11.31 -9.04 -19.27
N HIS A 121 -11.18 -9.99 -18.37
CA HIS A 121 -12.32 -10.70 -17.79
C HIS A 121 -13.27 -9.73 -17.07
N HIS A 122 -12.75 -8.82 -16.24
CA HIS A 122 -13.54 -7.81 -15.54
C HIS A 122 -14.28 -6.89 -16.53
N LEU A 123 -13.59 -6.39 -17.57
CA LEU A 123 -14.19 -5.52 -18.58
C LEU A 123 -15.32 -6.25 -19.36
N LYS A 124 -15.12 -7.52 -19.67
CA LYS A 124 -16.13 -8.34 -20.35
C LYS A 124 -17.35 -8.58 -19.46
N THR A 125 -17.14 -9.00 -18.21
CA THR A 125 -18.23 -9.45 -17.33
C THR A 125 -18.93 -8.31 -16.60
N LYS A 126 -18.23 -7.26 -16.22
CA LYS A 126 -18.77 -6.16 -15.41
C LYS A 126 -19.05 -4.88 -16.20
N ARG A 127 -18.46 -4.74 -17.38
CA ARG A 127 -18.58 -3.51 -18.19
C ARG A 127 -19.12 -3.78 -19.61
N SER A 128 -19.47 -5.04 -19.92
CA SER A 128 -20.02 -5.44 -21.24
C SER A 128 -19.15 -4.97 -22.41
N LYS A 129 -17.81 -4.97 -22.23
CA LYS A 129 -16.84 -4.61 -23.27
C LYS A 129 -16.32 -5.87 -23.96
N ASN A 130 -15.81 -5.73 -25.18
CA ASN A 130 -15.18 -6.82 -25.94
C ASN A 130 -13.66 -6.57 -26.03
N PRO A 131 -12.88 -6.92 -24.99
CA PRO A 131 -11.44 -6.68 -25.00
C PRO A 131 -10.73 -7.65 -25.94
N ILE A 132 -9.75 -7.12 -26.69
CA ILE A 132 -8.78 -7.89 -27.46
C ILE A 132 -7.45 -7.81 -26.70
N LEU A 133 -6.79 -8.95 -26.49
CA LEU A 133 -5.48 -9.03 -25.87
C LEU A 133 -4.41 -9.13 -26.94
N VAL A 134 -3.40 -8.27 -26.84
CA VAL A 134 -2.26 -8.24 -27.74
C VAL A 134 -0.99 -8.53 -26.97
N ALA A 135 -0.24 -9.55 -27.37
CA ALA A 135 1.08 -9.84 -26.85
C ALA A 135 2.10 -8.92 -27.53
N ALA A 136 2.53 -7.86 -26.83
CA ALA A 136 3.50 -6.89 -27.33
C ALA A 136 4.93 -7.14 -26.81
N ASP A 137 5.14 -8.17 -25.97
CA ASP A 137 6.45 -8.58 -25.49
C ASP A 137 7.08 -9.55 -26.50
N VAL A 138 7.82 -8.99 -27.46
CA VAL A 138 8.44 -9.76 -28.56
C VAL A 138 9.75 -10.47 -28.17
N TYR A 139 10.25 -10.26 -26.95
CA TYR A 139 11.48 -10.86 -26.46
C TYR A 139 11.25 -12.14 -25.63
N ARG A 140 9.98 -12.53 -25.45
CA ARG A 140 9.61 -13.78 -24.79
C ARG A 140 8.96 -14.72 -25.78
N PRO A 141 9.43 -15.99 -25.86
CA PRO A 141 8.71 -17.04 -26.56
C PRO A 141 7.39 -17.36 -25.86
#